data_2747b7c3d1455586af13d220c6d55cc4
#
_entry.id   2747b7c3d1455586af13d220c6d55cc4
#
_cell.length_a   1.000
_cell.length_b   1.000
_cell.length_c   1.000
_cell.angle_alpha   90.00
_cell.angle_beta   90.00
_cell.angle_gamma   90.00
#
_symmetry.space_group_name_H-M   'P 1'
#
loop_
_entity.id
_entity.type
_entity.pdbx_description
1 polymer ?
#
loop_
_entity_poly.entity_id
_entity_poly.type
_entity_poly.pdbx_seq_one_letter_code
_entity_poly.pdbx_strand_id
1 'polypeptide(L)'
;MRTLFLAAGLVFIFSCTNDKDKTALQTPLSKDSLAIKKDSKQIKNAVDPIEEIKIEYSNLQKQLESKKLTSTGFSYNCNDERSGKVTYYSDQKEIWIIDHSYDEYSHFGSTEQYFIKDGNLFFIFKEDTGWNFDGGTPEKPITKDDIIESRIYIQNNKSIKCLEKQYSIRSNATEKPSPDKIPNKETQCNTDELMTTYQSLLKNKKKKGEIKCL
;
A
#
# COMPACT_ATOMS: atom_id res chain seq x y z
N MET A 1 -23.84 30.67 32.85
CA MET A 1 -23.17 30.29 34.09
C MET A 1 -21.74 29.94 33.76
N ARG A 2 -20.83 30.75 34.29
CA ARG A 2 -19.38 30.58 34.16
C ARG A 2 -18.93 29.52 35.16
N THR A 3 -18.05 28.61 34.76
CA THR A 3 -17.12 27.93 35.69
C THR A 3 -15.77 27.82 35.04
N LEU A 4 -14.84 28.60 35.54
CA LEU A 4 -13.40 28.57 35.36
C LEU A 4 -12.87 27.40 36.22
N PHE A 5 -11.97 26.57 35.66
CA PHE A 5 -11.05 25.78 36.47
C PHE A 5 -9.61 26.07 36.02
N LEU A 6 -8.92 26.76 36.94
CA LEU A 6 -7.43 26.84 37.01
C LEU A 6 -6.93 25.63 37.82
N ALA A 7 -5.81 25.06 37.43
CA ALA A 7 -4.76 24.49 38.30
C ALA A 7 -3.67 23.90 37.39
N ALA A 8 -2.56 24.46 37.38
CA ALA A 8 -1.39 24.36 38.27
C ALA A 8 -0.37 23.35 37.71
N GLY A 9 0.77 23.92 37.34
CA GLY A 9 1.93 23.25 36.78
C GLY A 9 2.68 22.36 37.78
N LEU A 10 3.45 21.44 37.23
CA LEU A 10 4.57 20.82 37.95
C LEU A 10 5.78 20.73 37.02
N VAL A 11 6.76 21.56 37.30
CA VAL A 11 8.10 21.54 36.69
C VAL A 11 8.94 20.54 37.47
N PHE A 12 9.48 19.50 36.84
CA PHE A 12 10.57 18.69 37.40
C PHE A 12 11.86 19.00 36.64
N ILE A 13 12.72 19.72 37.33
CA ILE A 13 14.13 19.88 37.00
C ILE A 13 14.90 18.75 37.66
N PHE A 14 15.63 17.96 36.91
CA PHE A 14 16.70 17.11 37.44
C PHE A 14 18.06 17.59 36.93
N SER A 15 18.87 17.87 37.95
CA SER A 15 20.20 18.43 37.94
C SER A 15 21.26 17.40 37.55
N CYS A 16 22.32 17.85 36.92
CA CYS A 16 23.56 17.15 36.64
C CYS A 16 24.35 16.85 37.93
N THR A 17 25.10 15.73 37.94
CA THR A 17 26.38 15.68 38.64
C THR A 17 27.43 15.00 37.78
N ASN A 18 28.53 15.73 37.57
CA ASN A 18 29.83 15.24 37.10
C ASN A 18 30.55 14.55 38.27
N ASP A 19 31.29 13.49 37.96
CA ASP A 19 32.51 13.19 38.71
C ASP A 19 33.61 12.66 37.79
N LYS A 20 34.74 13.33 37.88
CA LYS A 20 36.03 12.98 37.28
C LYS A 20 36.80 12.12 38.26
N ASP A 21 37.47 11.09 37.81
CA ASP A 21 38.76 10.75 38.41
C ASP A 21 39.75 10.21 37.38
N LYS A 22 40.95 10.76 37.52
CA LYS A 22 42.16 10.53 36.70
C LYS A 22 42.96 9.42 37.36
N THR A 23 43.56 8.52 36.60
CA THR A 23 44.89 8.03 36.90
C THR A 23 45.64 7.65 35.64
N ALA A 24 46.79 8.32 35.45
CA ALA A 24 47.76 8.03 34.43
C ALA A 24 48.76 6.96 34.84
N LEU A 25 49.18 6.08 33.96
CA LEU A 25 50.52 5.50 34.02
C LEU A 25 51.10 5.23 32.62
N GLN A 26 52.39 5.51 32.51
CA GLN A 26 53.20 5.71 31.30
C GLN A 26 53.67 4.40 30.63
N THR A 27 53.87 4.56 29.30
CA THR A 27 54.64 3.92 28.22
C THR A 27 55.87 3.04 28.64
N PRO A 28 56.40 2.13 27.72
CA PRO A 28 57.08 2.61 26.48
C PRO A 28 56.93 1.79 25.19
N LEU A 29 57.25 2.46 24.12
CA LEU A 29 57.58 2.18 22.72
C LEU A 29 57.90 0.71 22.33
N SER A 30 57.25 0.25 21.26
CA SER A 30 57.92 -0.51 20.21
C SER A 30 57.32 -0.10 18.83
N LYS A 31 58.20 0.35 17.94
CA LYS A 31 57.94 0.63 16.54
C LYS A 31 57.85 -0.70 15.79
N ASP A 32 56.73 -0.95 15.13
CA ASP A 32 56.76 -1.69 13.86
C ASP A 32 55.65 -1.20 12.94
N SER A 33 56.10 -0.78 11.78
CA SER A 33 55.34 -0.09 10.76
C SER A 33 54.72 -1.13 9.85
N LEU A 34 53.41 -1.43 10.00
CA LEU A 34 52.67 -2.15 8.95
C LEU A 34 51.50 -1.28 8.56
N ALA A 35 51.57 -0.74 7.36
CA ALA A 35 50.51 0.03 6.71
C ALA A 35 49.28 -0.87 6.48
N ILE A 36 48.33 -0.76 7.38
CA ILE A 36 46.99 -1.31 7.15
C ILE A 36 46.25 -0.34 6.23
N LYS A 37 46.12 -0.69 4.96
CA LYS A 37 45.17 -0.08 4.05
C LYS A 37 43.79 -0.23 4.67
N LYS A 38 43.25 0.89 5.16
CA LYS A 38 41.85 1.01 5.49
C LYS A 38 41.02 0.99 4.20
N ASP A 39 40.66 -0.19 3.74
CA ASP A 39 39.49 -0.36 2.90
C ASP A 39 38.25 -0.12 3.76
N SER A 40 37.88 1.15 3.91
CA SER A 40 36.57 1.53 4.41
C SER A 40 35.54 1.27 3.32
N LYS A 41 35.20 0.00 3.13
CA LYS A 41 33.97 -0.37 2.44
C LYS A 41 32.82 0.13 3.31
N GLN A 42 32.33 1.36 3.03
CA GLN A 42 31.03 1.79 3.51
C GLN A 42 30.01 0.79 2.96
N ILE A 43 29.64 -0.17 3.79
CA ILE A 43 28.41 -0.94 3.59
C ILE A 43 27.29 0.09 3.79
N LYS A 44 26.85 0.73 2.70
CA LYS A 44 25.53 1.32 2.66
C LYS A 44 24.59 0.13 2.91
N ASN A 45 23.97 0.06 4.07
CA ASN A 45 22.84 -0.82 4.30
C ASN A 45 21.78 -0.39 3.29
N ALA A 46 21.75 -1.05 2.14
CA ALA A 46 20.68 -0.87 1.16
C ALA A 46 19.41 -1.36 1.87
N VAL A 47 18.45 -0.46 2.02
CA VAL A 47 17.13 -0.82 2.54
C VAL A 47 16.54 -1.86 1.59
N ASP A 48 15.87 -2.87 2.14
CA ASP A 48 15.18 -3.87 1.33
C ASP A 48 14.16 -3.16 0.43
N PRO A 49 14.19 -3.36 -0.89
CA PRO A 49 13.24 -2.74 -1.81
C PRO A 49 11.77 -2.97 -1.43
N ILE A 50 11.46 -4.12 -0.84
CA ILE A 50 10.10 -4.42 -0.37
C ILE A 50 9.71 -3.49 0.79
N GLU A 51 10.62 -3.23 1.72
CA GLU A 51 10.36 -2.32 2.84
C GLU A 51 10.24 -0.87 2.37
N GLU A 52 11.03 -0.44 1.40
CA GLU A 52 10.88 0.89 0.78
C GLU A 52 9.48 1.06 0.14
N ILE A 53 9.03 0.05 -0.61
CA ILE A 53 7.69 0.05 -1.23
C ILE A 53 6.59 0.10 -0.16
N LYS A 54 6.70 -0.66 0.93
CA LYS A 54 5.72 -0.63 2.02
C LYS A 54 5.63 0.73 2.70
N ILE A 55 6.75 1.38 2.93
CA ILE A 55 6.80 2.72 3.51
C ILE A 55 6.10 3.72 2.58
N GLU A 56 6.42 3.69 1.28
CA GLU A 56 5.83 4.60 0.30
C GLU A 56 4.32 4.38 0.15
N TYR A 57 3.88 3.12 0.06
CA TYR A 57 2.47 2.76 0.08
C TYR A 57 1.75 3.35 1.31
N SER A 58 2.30 3.16 2.51
CA SER A 58 1.73 3.69 3.75
C SER A 58 1.64 5.23 3.74
N ASN A 59 2.63 5.91 3.16
CA ASN A 59 2.63 7.36 3.04
C ASN A 59 1.52 7.85 2.10
N LEU A 60 1.33 7.19 0.96
CA LEU A 60 0.27 7.55 0.00
C LEU A 60 -1.12 7.25 0.56
N GLN A 61 -1.30 6.16 1.28
CA GLN A 61 -2.58 5.87 1.96
C GLN A 61 -2.94 6.98 2.97
N LYS A 62 -2.00 7.43 3.78
CA LYS A 62 -2.21 8.56 4.71
C LYS A 62 -2.55 9.87 3.99
N GLN A 63 -1.96 10.13 2.82
CA GLN A 63 -2.29 11.30 2.01
C GLN A 63 -3.72 11.20 1.45
N LEU A 64 -4.12 10.02 1.00
CA LEU A 64 -5.47 9.74 0.51
C LEU A 64 -6.51 9.93 1.64
N GLU A 65 -6.30 9.30 2.80
CA GLU A 65 -7.16 9.42 3.98
C GLU A 65 -7.30 10.87 4.48
N SER A 66 -6.19 11.61 4.48
CA SER A 66 -6.17 13.03 4.89
C SER A 66 -6.67 13.99 3.80
N LYS A 67 -7.17 13.48 2.66
CA LYS A 67 -7.71 14.25 1.52
C LYS A 67 -6.75 15.31 0.99
N LYS A 68 -5.44 15.02 1.00
CA LYS A 68 -4.41 15.91 0.46
C LYS A 68 -4.28 15.84 -1.05
N LEU A 69 -4.79 14.77 -1.66
CA LEU A 69 -4.80 14.58 -3.10
C LEU A 69 -6.14 15.04 -3.68
N THR A 70 -6.08 15.66 -4.84
CA THR A 70 -7.25 15.97 -5.67
C THR A 70 -7.63 14.75 -6.50
N SER A 71 -8.91 14.59 -6.80
CA SER A 71 -9.38 13.46 -7.62
C SER A 71 -10.06 13.93 -8.89
N THR A 72 -9.79 13.23 -9.98
CA THR A 72 -10.50 13.33 -11.27
C THR A 72 -10.76 11.93 -11.79
N GLY A 73 -11.67 11.76 -12.74
CA GLY A 73 -11.92 10.43 -13.27
C GLY A 73 -13.05 10.39 -14.28
N PHE A 74 -13.40 9.17 -14.64
CA PHE A 74 -14.48 8.85 -15.57
C PHE A 74 -15.10 7.50 -15.21
N SER A 75 -16.28 7.22 -15.74
CA SER A 75 -16.90 5.89 -15.75
C SER A 75 -16.92 5.32 -17.18
N TYR A 76 -17.14 4.04 -17.28
CA TYR A 76 -17.35 3.38 -18.56
C TYR A 76 -18.38 2.27 -18.46
N ASN A 77 -19.05 2.01 -19.58
CA ASN A 77 -19.95 0.87 -19.73
C ASN A 77 -19.71 0.21 -21.10
N CYS A 78 -19.31 -1.04 -21.06
CA CYS A 78 -18.98 -1.82 -22.25
C CYS A 78 -20.12 -2.79 -22.57
N ASN A 79 -21.20 -2.26 -23.15
CA ASN A 79 -22.40 -3.01 -23.57
C ASN A 79 -23.07 -3.80 -22.43
N ASP A 80 -23.05 -3.27 -21.21
CA ASP A 80 -23.58 -3.91 -20.00
C ASP A 80 -22.92 -5.24 -19.59
N GLU A 81 -21.86 -5.65 -20.30
CA GLU A 81 -21.07 -6.82 -19.94
C GLU A 81 -20.02 -6.48 -18.89
N ARG A 82 -19.42 -5.29 -19.00
CA ARG A 82 -18.44 -4.75 -18.05
C ARG A 82 -18.68 -3.28 -17.86
N SER A 83 -18.83 -2.86 -16.61
CA SER A 83 -18.92 -1.44 -16.28
C SER A 83 -17.94 -1.11 -15.16
N GLY A 84 -17.45 0.13 -15.15
CA GLY A 84 -16.47 0.49 -14.14
C GLY A 84 -16.25 1.98 -14.00
N LYS A 85 -15.43 2.30 -13.00
CA LYS A 85 -15.04 3.67 -12.66
C LYS A 85 -13.53 3.75 -12.49
N VAL A 86 -12.96 4.82 -13.00
CA VAL A 86 -11.54 5.15 -12.82
C VAL A 86 -11.43 6.47 -12.09
N THR A 87 -10.63 6.49 -11.03
CA THR A 87 -10.32 7.70 -10.26
C THR A 87 -8.81 7.88 -10.20
N TYR A 88 -8.34 9.06 -10.61
CA TYR A 88 -6.95 9.47 -10.50
C TYR A 88 -6.79 10.40 -9.33
N TYR A 89 -5.94 10.05 -8.40
CA TYR A 89 -5.55 10.90 -7.27
C TYR A 89 -4.21 11.53 -7.57
N SER A 90 -4.17 12.85 -7.54
CA SER A 90 -2.99 13.63 -7.96
C SER A 90 -2.79 14.84 -7.05
N ASP A 91 -1.57 15.33 -7.06
CA ASP A 91 -1.25 16.68 -6.62
C ASP A 91 -1.11 17.61 -7.84
N GLN A 92 -0.49 18.77 -7.66
CA GLN A 92 -0.24 19.73 -8.74
C GLN A 92 0.80 19.24 -9.78
N LYS A 93 1.54 18.19 -9.49
CA LYS A 93 2.68 17.73 -10.29
C LYS A 93 2.40 16.43 -11.02
N GLU A 94 1.87 15.44 -10.30
CA GLU A 94 1.75 14.07 -10.83
C GLU A 94 0.56 13.30 -10.27
N ILE A 95 0.26 12.18 -10.93
CA ILE A 95 -0.70 11.17 -10.46
C ILE A 95 0.06 10.23 -9.54
N TRP A 96 -0.48 10.05 -8.33
CA TRP A 96 0.08 9.19 -7.29
C TRP A 96 -0.64 7.85 -7.18
N ILE A 97 -1.95 7.85 -7.38
CA ILE A 97 -2.77 6.64 -7.30
C ILE A 97 -3.78 6.65 -8.45
N ILE A 98 -3.96 5.51 -9.07
CA ILE A 98 -5.09 5.23 -9.97
C ILE A 98 -5.92 4.14 -9.29
N ASP A 99 -7.18 4.43 -9.04
CA ASP A 99 -8.17 3.50 -8.52
C ASP A 99 -9.10 3.11 -9.68
N HIS A 100 -9.19 1.84 -9.98
CA HIS A 100 -10.02 1.28 -11.03
C HIS A 100 -10.90 0.18 -10.44
N SER A 101 -12.18 0.44 -10.33
CA SER A 101 -13.18 -0.54 -9.92
C SER A 101 -14.08 -0.89 -11.08
N TYR A 102 -14.44 -2.17 -11.21
CA TYR A 102 -15.34 -2.63 -12.26
C TYR A 102 -16.10 -3.89 -11.84
N ASP A 103 -17.25 -4.07 -12.48
CA ASP A 103 -18.05 -5.25 -12.40
C ASP A 103 -18.11 -5.92 -13.78
N GLU A 104 -18.07 -7.26 -13.81
CA GLU A 104 -18.31 -8.06 -15.00
C GLU A 104 -19.55 -8.93 -14.79
N TYR A 105 -20.53 -8.77 -15.66
CA TYR A 105 -21.84 -9.41 -15.50
C TYR A 105 -22.41 -9.11 -14.09
N SER A 106 -23.06 -10.10 -13.46
CA SER A 106 -23.71 -9.91 -12.16
C SER A 106 -22.99 -10.58 -10.98
N HIS A 107 -21.90 -11.32 -11.24
CA HIS A 107 -21.30 -12.20 -10.24
C HIS A 107 -19.84 -11.92 -9.92
N PHE A 108 -19.22 -10.97 -10.59
CA PHE A 108 -17.82 -10.64 -10.40
C PHE A 108 -17.61 -9.14 -10.32
N GLY A 109 -16.78 -8.71 -9.37
CA GLY A 109 -16.28 -7.35 -9.25
C GLY A 109 -14.80 -7.35 -8.93
N SER A 110 -14.11 -6.31 -9.35
CA SER A 110 -12.69 -6.12 -9.08
C SER A 110 -12.37 -4.67 -8.73
N THR A 111 -11.42 -4.47 -7.83
CA THR A 111 -10.81 -3.20 -7.55
C THR A 111 -9.30 -3.32 -7.70
N GLU A 112 -8.72 -2.47 -8.53
CA GLU A 112 -7.29 -2.40 -8.81
C GLU A 112 -6.76 -1.02 -8.42
N GLN A 113 -5.78 -0.96 -7.56
CA GLN A 113 -5.13 0.28 -7.15
C GLN A 113 -3.66 0.27 -7.60
N TYR A 114 -3.29 1.24 -8.40
CA TYR A 114 -1.94 1.41 -8.95
C TYR A 114 -1.26 2.57 -8.24
N PHE A 115 -0.14 2.32 -7.55
CA PHE A 115 0.61 3.31 -6.79
C PHE A 115 1.85 3.72 -7.56
N ILE A 116 1.99 5.02 -7.79
CA ILE A 116 2.97 5.61 -8.68
C ILE A 116 3.81 6.61 -7.90
N LYS A 117 5.11 6.67 -8.19
CA LYS A 117 6.04 7.66 -7.65
C LYS A 117 7.03 8.07 -8.72
N ASP A 118 7.24 9.37 -8.88
CA ASP A 118 8.13 9.92 -9.90
C ASP A 118 7.85 9.34 -11.30
N GLY A 119 6.55 9.15 -11.62
CA GLY A 119 6.08 8.54 -12.87
C GLY A 119 6.27 7.02 -12.98
N ASN A 120 6.81 6.35 -11.97
CA ASN A 120 7.06 4.91 -11.97
C ASN A 120 6.05 4.16 -11.11
N LEU A 121 5.43 3.14 -11.67
CA LEU A 121 4.59 2.21 -10.94
C LEU A 121 5.47 1.38 -9.98
N PHE A 122 5.15 1.37 -8.68
CA PHE A 122 5.92 0.64 -7.69
C PHE A 122 5.13 -0.41 -6.91
N PHE A 123 3.78 -0.31 -6.89
CA PHE A 123 2.94 -1.26 -6.19
C PHE A 123 1.55 -1.34 -6.83
N ILE A 124 0.98 -2.54 -6.86
CA ILE A 124 -0.43 -2.76 -7.22
C ILE A 124 -1.10 -3.53 -6.08
N PHE A 125 -2.25 -3.04 -5.65
CA PHE A 125 -3.19 -3.78 -4.83
C PHE A 125 -4.39 -4.14 -5.70
N LYS A 126 -4.79 -5.41 -5.70
CA LYS A 126 -5.99 -5.89 -6.40
C LYS A 126 -6.86 -6.68 -5.45
N GLU A 127 -8.15 -6.46 -5.51
CA GLU A 127 -9.16 -7.27 -4.82
C GLU A 127 -10.21 -7.72 -5.84
N ASP A 128 -10.32 -9.02 -5.98
CA ASP A 128 -11.35 -9.69 -6.79
C ASP A 128 -12.41 -10.26 -5.87
N THR A 129 -13.69 -10.06 -6.20
CA THR A 129 -14.83 -10.62 -5.48
C THR A 129 -15.74 -11.34 -6.46
N GLY A 130 -15.88 -12.64 -6.27
CA GLY A 130 -16.89 -13.44 -6.97
C GLY A 130 -17.97 -13.90 -5.99
N TRP A 131 -19.24 -13.77 -6.33
CA TRP A 131 -20.28 -14.26 -5.45
C TRP A 131 -21.09 -15.42 -6.06
N ASN A 132 -21.56 -16.31 -5.20
CA ASN A 132 -22.33 -17.50 -5.56
C ASN A 132 -23.46 -17.71 -4.57
N PHE A 133 -24.50 -18.47 -5.00
CA PHE A 133 -25.44 -19.06 -4.06
C PHE A 133 -24.76 -20.15 -3.23
N ASP A 134 -24.99 -20.16 -1.92
CA ASP A 134 -24.36 -21.08 -0.98
C ASP A 134 -25.40 -21.70 -0.01
N GLY A 135 -26.64 -21.92 -0.50
CA GLY A 135 -27.73 -22.53 0.23
C GLY A 135 -28.92 -21.62 0.46
N GLY A 136 -29.71 -21.92 1.50
CA GLY A 136 -30.96 -21.21 1.77
C GLY A 136 -32.14 -21.76 0.95
N THR A 137 -33.20 -20.94 0.83
CA THR A 137 -34.36 -21.23 -0.02
C THR A 137 -34.50 -20.16 -1.09
N PRO A 138 -35.31 -20.36 -2.15
CA PRO A 138 -35.54 -19.31 -3.15
C PRO A 138 -36.00 -17.97 -2.56
N GLU A 139 -36.76 -18.01 -1.44
CA GLU A 139 -37.29 -16.83 -0.77
C GLU A 139 -36.26 -16.19 0.18
N LYS A 140 -35.26 -16.97 0.62
CA LYS A 140 -34.16 -16.52 1.50
C LYS A 140 -32.87 -17.18 1.09
N PRO A 141 -32.30 -16.76 -0.03
CA PRO A 141 -31.03 -17.32 -0.50
C PRO A 141 -29.88 -16.91 0.41
N ILE A 142 -28.95 -17.83 0.60
CA ILE A 142 -27.66 -17.54 1.23
C ILE A 142 -26.65 -17.40 0.10
N THR A 143 -25.89 -16.31 0.11
CA THR A 143 -24.80 -16.06 -0.82
C THR A 143 -23.46 -16.16 -0.11
N LYS A 144 -22.43 -16.43 -0.87
CA LYS A 144 -21.03 -16.46 -0.45
C LYS A 144 -20.21 -15.60 -1.41
N ASP A 145 -19.49 -14.64 -0.88
CA ASP A 145 -18.47 -13.88 -1.58
C ASP A 145 -17.13 -14.58 -1.40
N ASP A 146 -16.49 -14.96 -2.49
CA ASP A 146 -15.11 -15.46 -2.52
C ASP A 146 -14.20 -14.32 -2.91
N ILE A 147 -13.28 -13.93 -2.01
CA ILE A 147 -12.44 -12.73 -2.13
C ILE A 147 -10.99 -13.14 -2.27
N ILE A 148 -10.31 -12.55 -3.24
CA ILE A 148 -8.87 -12.71 -3.48
C ILE A 148 -8.22 -11.34 -3.45
N GLU A 149 -7.33 -11.11 -2.47
CA GLU A 149 -6.50 -9.92 -2.42
C GLU A 149 -5.08 -10.23 -2.91
N SER A 150 -4.60 -9.47 -3.87
CA SER A 150 -3.25 -9.59 -4.44
C SER A 150 -2.43 -8.33 -4.18
N ARG A 151 -1.18 -8.51 -3.82
CA ARG A 151 -0.20 -7.44 -3.58
C ARG A 151 1.02 -7.68 -4.44
N ILE A 152 1.25 -6.79 -5.40
CA ILE A 152 2.32 -6.90 -6.38
C ILE A 152 3.33 -5.78 -6.14
N TYR A 153 4.54 -6.15 -5.77
CA TYR A 153 5.67 -5.24 -5.54
C TYR A 153 6.47 -5.12 -6.83
N ILE A 154 6.71 -3.89 -7.27
CA ILE A 154 7.30 -3.59 -8.58
C ILE A 154 8.54 -2.71 -8.38
N GLN A 155 9.63 -3.07 -9.04
CA GLN A 155 10.85 -2.28 -9.10
C GLN A 155 11.41 -2.32 -10.53
N ASN A 156 11.79 -1.17 -11.07
CA ASN A 156 12.32 -1.06 -12.44
C ASN A 156 11.39 -1.72 -13.50
N ASN A 157 10.09 -1.48 -13.38
CA ASN A 157 9.02 -2.03 -14.24
C ASN A 157 8.94 -3.57 -14.24
N LYS A 158 9.46 -4.22 -13.22
CA LYS A 158 9.37 -5.69 -13.04
C LYS A 158 8.77 -6.01 -11.70
N SER A 159 7.88 -6.99 -11.65
CA SER A 159 7.40 -7.55 -10.39
C SER A 159 8.54 -8.29 -9.69
N ILE A 160 8.82 -7.91 -8.44
CA ILE A 160 9.88 -8.49 -7.61
C ILE A 160 9.32 -9.39 -6.51
N LYS A 161 8.03 -9.24 -6.18
CA LYS A 161 7.32 -10.10 -5.23
C LYS A 161 5.82 -10.02 -5.47
N CYS A 162 5.12 -11.17 -5.34
CA CYS A 162 3.66 -11.22 -5.37
C CYS A 162 3.16 -12.00 -4.16
N LEU A 163 2.18 -11.41 -3.48
CA LEU A 163 1.53 -12.00 -2.33
C LEU A 163 0.03 -12.07 -2.58
N GLU A 164 -0.61 -13.13 -2.11
CA GLU A 164 -2.04 -13.34 -2.24
C GLU A 164 -2.62 -13.86 -0.92
N LYS A 165 -3.85 -13.48 -0.63
CA LYS A 165 -4.68 -14.13 0.38
C LYS A 165 -6.09 -14.30 -0.15
N GLN A 166 -6.73 -15.38 0.30
CA GLN A 166 -8.08 -15.73 -0.10
C GLN A 166 -8.93 -15.97 1.14
N TYR A 167 -10.17 -15.52 1.08
CA TYR A 167 -11.16 -15.78 2.11
C TYR A 167 -12.58 -15.67 1.55
N SER A 168 -13.55 -16.15 2.31
CA SER A 168 -14.96 -16.09 1.91
C SER A 168 -15.81 -15.47 3.00
N ILE A 169 -16.87 -14.77 2.58
CA ILE A 169 -17.86 -14.16 3.47
C ILE A 169 -19.24 -14.67 3.07
N ARG A 170 -19.94 -15.31 3.99
CA ARG A 170 -21.35 -15.72 3.78
C ARG A 170 -22.30 -14.61 4.19
N SER A 171 -23.38 -14.42 3.46
CA SER A 171 -24.40 -13.39 3.76
C SER A 171 -25.07 -13.59 5.12
N ASN A 172 -25.17 -14.83 5.62
CA ASN A 172 -25.74 -15.17 6.91
C ASN A 172 -24.72 -15.35 8.04
N ALA A 173 -23.43 -15.04 7.80
CA ALA A 173 -22.39 -15.17 8.82
C ALA A 173 -22.61 -14.16 9.96
N THR A 174 -22.64 -14.64 11.20
CA THR A 174 -22.69 -13.81 12.41
C THR A 174 -21.34 -13.11 12.68
N GLU A 175 -20.24 -13.77 12.31
CA GLU A 175 -18.90 -13.23 12.37
C GLU A 175 -18.25 -13.27 10.98
N LYS A 176 -17.77 -12.13 10.54
CA LYS A 176 -17.01 -12.04 9.28
C LYS A 176 -15.53 -12.23 9.56
N PRO A 177 -14.78 -12.91 8.66
CA PRO A 177 -13.34 -12.99 8.79
C PRO A 177 -12.73 -11.57 8.78
N SER A 178 -11.71 -11.37 9.61
CA SER A 178 -10.91 -10.15 9.57
C SER A 178 -9.80 -10.33 8.55
N PRO A 179 -9.78 -9.56 7.44
CA PRO A 179 -8.75 -9.72 6.41
C PRO A 179 -7.33 -9.57 6.94
N ASP A 180 -7.12 -8.73 7.96
CA ASP A 180 -5.80 -8.48 8.56
C ASP A 180 -5.23 -9.71 9.31
N LYS A 181 -6.11 -10.64 9.73
CA LYS A 181 -5.70 -11.87 10.41
C LYS A 181 -5.40 -13.02 9.44
N ILE A 182 -5.71 -12.85 8.17
CA ILE A 182 -5.47 -13.87 7.15
C ILE A 182 -4.06 -13.67 6.58
N PRO A 183 -3.17 -14.67 6.67
CA PRO A 183 -1.80 -14.52 6.21
C PRO A 183 -1.74 -14.44 4.69
N ASN A 184 -0.89 -13.53 4.20
CA ASN A 184 -0.52 -13.52 2.80
C ASN A 184 0.39 -14.72 2.48
N LYS A 185 0.20 -15.32 1.32
CA LYS A 185 1.06 -16.38 0.77
C LYS A 185 1.80 -15.82 -0.44
N GLU A 186 3.07 -16.15 -0.58
CA GLU A 186 3.82 -15.81 -1.77
C GLU A 186 3.34 -16.66 -2.95
N THR A 187 3.16 -16.02 -4.10
CA THR A 187 2.67 -16.65 -5.32
C THR A 187 3.50 -16.20 -6.53
N GLN A 188 3.33 -16.91 -7.65
CA GLN A 188 3.94 -16.49 -8.90
C GLN A 188 3.31 -15.20 -9.41
N CYS A 189 4.14 -14.26 -9.84
CA CYS A 189 3.68 -13.00 -10.43
C CYS A 189 3.18 -13.24 -11.87
N ASN A 190 1.88 -13.05 -12.08
CA ASN A 190 1.29 -12.94 -13.42
C ASN A 190 0.70 -11.53 -13.54
N THR A 191 1.43 -10.63 -14.19
CA THR A 191 1.12 -9.19 -14.18
C THR A 191 0.78 -8.61 -15.54
N ASP A 192 0.76 -9.41 -16.60
CA ASP A 192 0.64 -8.92 -17.97
C ASP A 192 -0.69 -8.18 -18.21
N GLU A 193 -1.79 -8.72 -17.71
CA GLU A 193 -3.10 -8.09 -17.78
C GLU A 193 -3.15 -6.77 -17.01
N LEU A 194 -2.67 -6.76 -15.76
CA LEU A 194 -2.61 -5.56 -14.92
C LEU A 194 -1.74 -4.46 -15.55
N MET A 195 -0.62 -4.82 -16.15
CA MET A 195 0.24 -3.87 -16.84
C MET A 195 -0.43 -3.32 -18.10
N THR A 196 -1.16 -4.16 -18.84
CA THR A 196 -1.94 -3.73 -20.01
C THR A 196 -3.05 -2.77 -19.59
N THR A 197 -3.80 -3.10 -18.54
CA THR A 197 -4.83 -2.22 -17.94
C THR A 197 -4.21 -0.90 -17.48
N TYR A 198 -3.10 -0.94 -16.75
CA TYR A 198 -2.39 0.27 -16.31
C TYR A 198 -2.03 1.20 -17.47
N GLN A 199 -1.51 0.65 -18.58
CA GLN A 199 -1.19 1.44 -19.76
C GLN A 199 -2.45 2.06 -20.41
N SER A 200 -3.56 1.32 -20.44
CA SER A 200 -4.84 1.85 -20.91
C SER A 200 -5.34 2.99 -20.02
N LEU A 201 -5.28 2.82 -18.69
CA LEU A 201 -5.64 3.86 -17.73
C LEU A 201 -4.81 5.14 -17.95
N LEU A 202 -3.51 5.03 -18.13
CA LEU A 202 -2.64 6.18 -18.40
C LEU A 202 -3.01 6.92 -19.70
N LYS A 203 -3.36 6.18 -20.76
CA LYS A 203 -3.82 6.78 -22.03
C LYS A 203 -5.13 7.55 -21.85
N ASN A 204 -6.01 7.08 -21.00
CA ASN A 204 -7.35 7.65 -20.78
C ASN A 204 -7.40 8.71 -19.65
N LYS A 205 -6.29 9.09 -19.03
CA LYS A 205 -6.23 10.01 -17.87
C LYS A 205 -6.88 11.39 -18.04
N LYS A 206 -7.14 11.80 -19.29
CA LYS A 206 -7.83 13.08 -19.60
C LYS A 206 -9.33 12.91 -19.87
N LYS A 207 -9.84 11.68 -19.90
CA LYS A 207 -11.27 11.42 -20.10
C LYS A 207 -12.07 11.87 -18.88
N LYS A 208 -13.32 12.28 -19.14
CA LYS A 208 -14.30 12.71 -18.12
C LYS A 208 -15.67 12.21 -18.51
N GLY A 209 -16.59 12.14 -17.53
CA GLY A 209 -17.94 11.64 -17.77
C GLY A 209 -17.95 10.14 -18.02
N GLU A 210 -18.83 9.68 -18.89
CA GLU A 210 -18.94 8.26 -19.25
C GLU A 210 -18.37 8.01 -20.64
N ILE A 211 -17.62 6.94 -20.81
CA ILE A 211 -17.13 6.45 -22.11
C ILE A 211 -17.66 5.03 -22.37
N LYS A 212 -17.62 4.58 -23.61
CA LYS A 212 -18.21 3.29 -23.99
C LYS A 212 -17.44 2.10 -23.42
N CYS A 213 -16.13 2.07 -23.53
CA CYS A 213 -15.23 1.00 -23.02
C CYS A 213 -13.90 1.60 -22.63
N LEU A 214 -13.17 0.90 -21.74
CA LEU A 214 -11.80 1.22 -21.33
C LEU A 214 -10.78 0.64 -22.30
#